data_d09fdc84c555d167370a2f419f698d13
#
_entry.id   d09fdc84c555d167370a2f419f698d13
#
_cell.length_a   1.000
_cell.length_b   1.000
_cell.length_c   1.000
_cell.angle_alpha   90.00
_cell.angle_beta   90.00
_cell.angle_gamma   90.00
#
_symmetry.space_group_name_H-M   'P 1'
#
loop_
_entity.id
_entity.type
_entity.pdbx_description
1 polymer ?
#
loop_
_entity_poly.entity_id
_entity_poly.type
_entity_poly.pdbx_seq_one_letter_code
_entity_poly.pdbx_strand_id
1 'polypeptide(L)'
;VWATWCGPCIIEYPEFVKMQRMYGDRDFEFVSISADKLEQKDKALSMLKKKSSAVRNYIFSGKDSYALIEAMDPAWNGALPYTMLIEPEGKVAYKLQGSIKPLELRKMIAEHPKLGRYY
;
A
#
# COMPACT_ATOMS: atom_id res chain seq x y z
N VAL A 1 -3.79 1.09 0.95
CA VAL A 1 -4.84 0.55 1.82
C VAL A 1 -5.64 -0.48 1.03
N TRP A 2 -5.92 -1.61 1.64
CA TRP A 2 -6.59 -2.76 1.02
C TRP A 2 -7.52 -3.43 2.01
N ALA A 3 -8.29 -4.40 1.55
CA ALA A 3 -9.09 -5.27 2.42
C ALA A 3 -9.27 -6.64 1.77
N THR A 4 -9.51 -7.66 2.58
CA THR A 4 -9.69 -9.04 2.08
C THR A 4 -10.93 -9.20 1.22
N TRP A 5 -11.93 -8.33 1.40
CA TRP A 5 -13.16 -8.33 0.62
C TRP A 5 -13.09 -7.46 -0.65
N CYS A 6 -11.96 -6.81 -0.89
CA CYS A 6 -11.76 -5.94 -2.04
C CYS A 6 -11.08 -6.71 -3.17
N GLY A 7 -11.84 -7.13 -4.17
CA GLY A 7 -11.33 -7.89 -5.31
C GLY A 7 -10.16 -7.23 -6.03
N PRO A 8 -10.30 -5.97 -6.48
CA PRO A 8 -9.20 -5.25 -7.14
C PRO A 8 -7.94 -5.13 -6.27
N CYS A 9 -8.09 -4.98 -4.95
CA CYS A 9 -6.96 -4.94 -4.03
C CYS A 9 -6.15 -6.24 -4.08
N ILE A 10 -6.84 -7.37 -4.06
CA ILE A 10 -6.22 -8.69 -4.07
C ILE A 10 -5.51 -8.93 -5.40
N ILE A 11 -6.12 -8.52 -6.50
CA ILE A 11 -5.55 -8.68 -7.84
C ILE A 11 -4.25 -7.88 -7.98
N GLU A 12 -4.20 -6.67 -7.48
CA GLU A 12 -3.02 -5.81 -7.64
C GLU A 12 -1.92 -6.05 -6.59
N TYR A 13 -2.23 -6.68 -5.48
CA TYR A 13 -1.28 -6.85 -4.37
C TYR A 13 0.05 -7.47 -4.80
N PRO A 14 0.11 -8.51 -5.65
CA PRO A 14 1.37 -9.07 -6.13
C PRO A 14 2.30 -8.07 -6.82
N GLU A 15 1.77 -7.04 -7.43
CA GLU A 15 2.57 -5.99 -8.06
C GLU A 15 3.38 -5.21 -7.02
N PHE A 16 2.79 -4.94 -5.85
CA PHE A 16 3.49 -4.29 -4.74
C PHE A 16 4.58 -5.18 -4.16
N VAL A 17 4.34 -6.48 -4.07
CA VAL A 17 5.36 -7.45 -3.63
C VAL A 17 6.55 -7.42 -4.57
N LYS A 18 6.30 -7.37 -5.88
CA LYS A 18 7.36 -7.25 -6.89
C LYS A 18 8.14 -5.95 -6.73
N MET A 19 7.43 -4.83 -6.53
CA MET A 19 8.08 -3.53 -6.34
C MET A 19 9.00 -3.52 -5.11
N GLN A 20 8.57 -4.13 -4.03
CA GLN A 20 9.41 -4.26 -2.83
C GLN A 20 10.69 -5.06 -3.13
N ARG A 21 10.58 -6.13 -3.89
CA ARG A 21 11.74 -6.93 -4.29
C ARG A 21 12.68 -6.15 -5.21
N MET A 22 12.12 -5.36 -6.12
CA MET A 22 12.89 -4.61 -7.12
C MET A 22 13.60 -3.40 -6.51
N TYR A 23 12.98 -2.72 -5.57
CA TYR A 23 13.44 -1.41 -5.08
C TYR A 23 13.75 -1.37 -3.60
N GLY A 24 13.48 -2.43 -2.84
CA GLY A 24 13.54 -2.40 -1.38
C GLY A 24 14.91 -2.09 -0.80
N ASP A 25 15.98 -2.40 -1.50
CA ASP A 25 17.35 -2.08 -1.09
C ASP A 25 17.88 -0.78 -1.70
N ARG A 26 16.99 0.03 -2.27
CA ARG A 26 17.27 1.34 -2.88
C ARG A 26 16.50 2.46 -2.18
N ASP A 27 16.40 2.40 -0.86
CA ASP A 27 15.68 3.38 -0.04
C ASP A 27 14.18 3.46 -0.37
N PHE A 28 13.59 2.33 -0.73
CA PHE A 28 12.16 2.18 -0.99
C PHE A 28 11.56 1.18 -0.01
N GLU A 29 10.39 1.50 0.52
CA GLU A 29 9.65 0.58 1.38
C GLU A 29 8.17 0.58 1.00
N PHE A 30 7.62 -0.61 0.77
CA PHE A 30 6.20 -0.79 0.65
C PHE A 30 5.60 -1.10 2.02
N VAL A 31 4.53 -0.38 2.37
CA VAL A 31 3.77 -0.60 3.61
C VAL A 31 2.32 -0.85 3.22
N SER A 32 1.72 -1.89 3.77
CA SER A 32 0.31 -2.16 3.54
C SER A 32 -0.52 -1.93 4.81
N ILE A 33 -1.71 -1.40 4.62
CA ILE A 33 -2.66 -1.17 5.71
C ILE A 33 -3.98 -1.84 5.33
N SER A 34 -4.39 -2.84 6.11
CA SER A 34 -5.69 -3.48 5.93
C SER A 34 -6.79 -2.64 6.59
N ALA A 35 -7.85 -2.37 5.84
CA ALA A 35 -9.06 -1.74 6.35
C ALA A 35 -10.09 -2.77 6.85
N ASP A 36 -9.72 -4.04 6.92
CA ASP A 36 -10.57 -5.08 7.52
C ASP A 36 -10.85 -4.76 8.98
N LYS A 37 -11.99 -5.20 9.46
CA LYS A 37 -12.27 -5.14 10.89
C LYS A 37 -11.28 -5.99 11.68
N LEU A 38 -10.93 -5.57 12.87
CA LEU A 38 -9.94 -6.27 13.70
C LEU A 38 -10.31 -7.74 13.94
N GLU A 39 -11.60 -8.06 13.99
CA GLU A 39 -12.09 -9.43 14.10
C GLU A 39 -11.71 -10.30 12.91
N GLN A 40 -11.37 -9.70 11.78
CA GLN A 40 -10.93 -10.38 10.57
C GLN A 40 -9.40 -10.44 10.42
N LYS A 41 -8.67 -10.12 11.48
CA LYS A 41 -7.20 -10.09 11.47
C LYS A 41 -6.58 -11.38 10.93
N ASP A 42 -7.09 -12.52 11.36
CA ASP A 42 -6.53 -13.81 10.93
C ASP A 42 -6.76 -14.07 9.43
N LYS A 43 -7.89 -13.62 8.91
CA LYS A 43 -8.18 -13.72 7.48
C LYS A 43 -7.21 -12.83 6.68
N ALA A 44 -6.97 -11.61 7.15
CA ALA A 44 -6.02 -10.70 6.51
C ALA A 44 -4.60 -11.30 6.53
N LEU A 45 -4.16 -11.83 7.65
CA LEU A 45 -2.86 -12.47 7.79
C LEU A 45 -2.71 -13.66 6.85
N SER A 46 -3.74 -14.50 6.77
CA SER A 46 -3.75 -15.66 5.86
C SER A 46 -3.58 -15.22 4.40
N MET A 47 -4.26 -14.14 4.00
CA MET A 47 -4.15 -13.60 2.66
C MET A 47 -2.73 -13.08 2.37
N LEU A 48 -2.13 -12.38 3.32
CA LEU A 48 -0.76 -11.87 3.18
C LEU A 48 0.25 -13.01 3.01
N LYS A 49 0.07 -14.10 3.76
CA LYS A 49 0.91 -15.28 3.63
C LYS A 49 0.77 -15.92 2.23
N LYS A 50 -0.45 -16.02 1.71
CA LYS A 50 -0.69 -16.53 0.36
C LYS A 50 -0.04 -15.67 -0.72
N LYS A 51 0.04 -14.37 -0.51
CA LYS A 51 0.68 -13.44 -1.45
C LYS A 51 2.18 -13.34 -1.24
N SER A 52 2.75 -14.09 -0.31
CA SER A 52 4.18 -14.07 0.03
C SER A 52 4.65 -12.66 0.41
N SER A 53 3.82 -11.91 1.10
CA SER A 53 4.14 -10.54 1.50
C SER A 53 5.07 -10.55 2.71
N ALA A 54 6.27 -10.03 2.54
CA ALA A 54 7.28 -9.89 3.59
C ALA A 54 7.53 -8.43 3.96
N VAL A 55 6.55 -7.57 3.72
CA VAL A 55 6.64 -6.14 4.02
C VAL A 55 6.03 -5.82 5.38
N ARG A 56 6.12 -4.56 5.79
CA ARG A 56 5.40 -4.10 6.97
C ARG A 56 3.92 -4.03 6.68
N ASN A 57 3.15 -4.83 7.38
CA ASN A 57 1.71 -4.92 7.22
C ASN A 57 1.03 -4.50 8.51
N TYR A 58 0.06 -3.61 8.40
CA TYR A 58 -0.72 -3.11 9.51
C TYR A 58 -2.19 -3.39 9.27
N ILE A 59 -2.94 -3.50 10.36
CA ILE A 59 -4.40 -3.51 10.31
C ILE A 59 -4.91 -2.35 11.16
N PHE A 60 -5.91 -1.64 10.65
CA PHE A 60 -6.51 -0.54 11.39
C PHE A 60 -7.32 -1.10 12.56
N SER A 61 -6.96 -0.70 13.78
CA SER A 61 -7.59 -1.21 15.01
C SER A 61 -8.74 -0.34 15.52
N GLY A 62 -8.98 0.80 14.90
CA GLY A 62 -10.08 1.69 15.28
C GLY A 62 -11.44 1.12 14.90
N LYS A 63 -12.49 1.57 15.61
CA LYS A 63 -13.86 1.13 15.34
C LYS A 63 -14.54 1.94 14.26
N ASP A 64 -14.02 3.11 13.93
CA ASP A 64 -14.61 4.07 13.01
C ASP A 64 -13.73 4.23 11.77
N SER A 65 -14.25 3.82 10.62
CA SER A 65 -13.55 3.96 9.35
C SER A 65 -13.24 5.41 8.98
N TYR A 66 -14.02 6.38 9.48
CA TYR A 66 -13.71 7.79 9.26
C TYR A 66 -12.39 8.20 9.91
N ALA A 67 -12.02 7.59 11.03
CA ALA A 67 -10.74 7.86 11.68
C ALA A 67 -9.57 7.42 10.79
N LEU A 68 -9.69 6.30 10.08
CA LEU A 68 -8.69 5.86 9.12
C LEU A 68 -8.57 6.84 7.95
N ILE A 69 -9.69 7.28 7.41
CA ILE A 69 -9.73 8.24 6.33
C ILE A 69 -9.03 9.54 6.72
N GLU A 70 -9.37 10.10 7.88
CA GLU A 70 -8.75 11.33 8.36
C GLU A 70 -7.25 11.19 8.59
N ALA A 71 -6.82 10.05 9.12
CA ALA A 71 -5.40 9.80 9.38
C ALA A 71 -4.59 9.66 8.09
N MET A 72 -5.18 9.05 7.07
CA MET A 72 -4.50 8.81 5.79
C MET A 72 -4.59 10.02 4.86
N ASP A 73 -5.78 10.47 4.58
CA ASP A 73 -6.05 11.58 3.66
C ASP A 73 -7.50 12.01 3.81
N PRO A 74 -7.79 13.18 4.41
CA PRO A 74 -9.17 13.64 4.58
C PRO A 74 -9.95 13.80 3.27
N ALA A 75 -9.26 13.95 2.13
CA ALA A 75 -9.89 14.05 0.81
C ALA A 75 -10.25 12.68 0.23
N TRP A 76 -9.79 11.58 0.83
CA TRP A 76 -10.13 10.23 0.39
C TRP A 76 -11.56 9.88 0.82
N ASN A 77 -12.35 9.33 -0.08
CA ASN A 77 -13.74 8.96 0.21
C ASN A 77 -13.90 7.55 0.81
N GLY A 78 -12.80 6.87 1.12
CA GLY A 78 -12.82 5.53 1.69
C GLY A 78 -12.89 4.39 0.68
N ALA A 79 -12.96 4.68 -0.61
CA ALA A 79 -12.98 3.64 -1.65
C ALA A 79 -11.63 2.92 -1.73
N LEU A 80 -11.67 1.61 -1.93
CA LEU A 80 -10.49 0.76 -2.04
C LEU A 80 -10.36 0.22 -3.47
N PRO A 81 -9.14 -0.04 -3.95
CA PRO A 81 -7.85 0.23 -3.28
C PRO A 81 -7.50 1.71 -3.23
N TYR A 82 -6.68 2.09 -2.26
CA TYR A 82 -6.13 3.44 -2.15
C TYR A 82 -4.62 3.36 -1.98
N THR A 83 -3.88 4.09 -2.81
CA THR A 83 -2.41 4.04 -2.85
C THR A 83 -1.83 5.44 -2.74
N MET A 84 -0.79 5.57 -1.90
CA MET A 84 -0.02 6.80 -1.77
C MET A 84 1.47 6.50 -1.97
N LEU A 85 2.16 7.36 -2.69
CA LEU A 85 3.61 7.39 -2.75
C LEU A 85 4.10 8.58 -1.95
N ILE A 86 4.91 8.33 -0.93
CA ILE A 86 5.31 9.34 0.04
C ILE A 86 6.84 9.49 0.00
N GLU A 87 7.31 10.72 -0.07
CA GLU A 87 8.74 11.04 0.00
C GLU A 87 9.25 10.90 1.44
N PRO A 88 10.58 10.74 1.65
CA PRO A 88 11.14 10.55 2.99
C PRO A 88 10.75 11.61 4.01
N GLU A 89 10.51 12.84 3.57
CA GLU A 89 10.13 13.95 4.46
C GLU A 89 8.64 13.97 4.77
N GLY A 90 7.86 13.03 4.21
CA GLY A 90 6.42 12.95 4.44
C GLY A 90 5.57 13.64 3.39
N LYS A 91 6.17 14.28 2.38
CA LYS A 91 5.43 14.89 1.28
C LYS A 91 4.80 13.82 0.40
N VAL A 92 3.52 13.95 0.08
CA VAL A 92 2.83 13.03 -0.82
C VAL A 92 3.19 13.38 -2.27
N ALA A 93 3.91 12.47 -2.93
CA ALA A 93 4.31 12.62 -4.33
C ALA A 93 3.21 12.18 -5.29
N TYR A 94 2.40 11.21 -4.89
CA TYR A 94 1.35 10.65 -5.74
C TYR A 94 0.30 9.96 -4.89
N LYS A 95 -0.96 10.05 -5.31
CA LYS A 95 -2.05 9.30 -4.67
C LYS A 95 -3.08 8.88 -5.72
N LEU A 96 -3.69 7.72 -5.52
CA LEU A 96 -4.67 7.17 -6.45
C LEU A 96 -5.75 6.40 -5.70
N GLN A 97 -7.00 6.70 -6.00
CA GLN A 97 -8.14 5.86 -5.66
C GLN A 97 -8.41 4.92 -6.84
N GLY A 98 -8.55 3.62 -6.56
CA GLY A 98 -8.76 2.61 -7.58
C GLY A 98 -7.50 1.82 -7.89
N SER A 99 -7.61 0.94 -8.87
CA SER A 99 -6.51 0.04 -9.25
C SER A 99 -5.31 0.81 -9.76
N ILE A 100 -4.12 0.39 -9.34
CA ILE A 100 -2.88 0.99 -9.83
C ILE A 100 -2.66 0.66 -11.30
N LYS A 101 -1.84 1.48 -11.92
CA LYS A 101 -1.24 1.21 -13.23
C LYS A 101 0.21 0.82 -12.98
N PRO A 102 0.53 -0.49 -12.95
CA PRO A 102 1.82 -0.95 -12.44
C PRO A 102 3.03 -0.35 -13.15
N LEU A 103 2.97 -0.23 -14.46
CA LEU A 103 4.09 0.31 -15.23
C LEU A 103 4.32 1.80 -14.95
N GLU A 104 3.24 2.57 -14.82
CA GLU A 104 3.34 3.99 -14.48
C GLU A 104 3.91 4.18 -13.07
N LEU A 105 3.41 3.40 -12.11
CA LEU A 105 3.88 3.49 -10.73
C LEU A 105 5.35 3.07 -10.61
N ARG A 106 5.75 1.98 -11.28
CA ARG A 106 7.15 1.56 -11.33
C ARG A 106 8.05 2.64 -11.90
N LYS A 107 7.60 3.28 -12.96
CA LYS A 107 8.36 4.37 -13.58
C LYS A 107 8.53 5.55 -12.62
N MET A 108 7.47 5.95 -11.94
CA MET A 108 7.54 7.03 -10.94
C MET A 108 8.53 6.70 -9.82
N ILE A 109 8.52 5.46 -9.34
CA ILE A 109 9.44 5.02 -8.28
C ILE A 109 10.88 4.99 -8.81
N ALA A 110 11.09 4.33 -9.95
CA ALA A 110 12.44 4.12 -10.50
C ALA A 110 13.13 5.44 -10.90
N GLU A 111 12.37 6.42 -11.35
CA GLU A 111 12.87 7.72 -11.79
C GLU A 111 12.88 8.77 -10.67
N HIS A 112 12.38 8.43 -9.49
CA HIS A 112 12.31 9.39 -8.39
C HIS A 112 13.72 9.78 -7.92
N PRO A 113 14.02 11.10 -7.80
CA PRO A 113 15.37 11.56 -7.44
C PRO A 113 15.89 11.05 -6.09
N LYS A 114 14.97 10.73 -5.17
CA LYS A 114 15.31 10.29 -3.81
C LYS A 114 15.45 8.76 -3.70
N LEU A 115 15.19 8.02 -4.77
CA LEU A 115 15.43 6.59 -4.77
C LEU A 115 16.94 6.32 -4.82
N GLY A 116 17.43 5.47 -3.92
CA GLY A 116 18.84 5.04 -3.92
C GLY A 116 19.19 4.31 -5.21
N ARG A 117 20.45 4.39 -5.61
CA ARG A 117 20.94 3.75 -6.83
C ARG A 117 21.94 2.66 -6.49
N TYR A 118 21.98 1.62 -7.32
CA TYR A 118 23.05 0.63 -7.26
C TYR A 118 24.33 1.22 -7.82
N TYR A 119 25.43 0.84 -7.21
CA TYR A 119 26.76 1.21 -7.65
C TYR A 119 27.59 -0.04 -7.87
#